data_1b6c2d4581e0ea7fbc4dfc8ded0bcd33
#
_entry.id   1b6c2d4581e0ea7fbc4dfc8ded0bcd33
#
_cell.length_a   1.000
_cell.length_b   1.000
_cell.length_c   1.000
_cell.angle_alpha   90.00
_cell.angle_beta   90.00
_cell.angle_gamma   90.00
#
_symmetry.space_group_name_H-M   'P 1'
#
loop_
_entity.id
_entity.type
_entity.pdbx_description
1 polymer ?
#
loop_
_entity_poly.entity_id
_entity_poly.type
_entity_poly.pdbx_seq_one_letter_code
_entity_poly.pdbx_strand_id
1 'polypeptide(L)'
;MVEHFQKRGIPIHGLGMQMHIGVSADNAGIAGGMRQLAATGLPVHISELDILVSDWKKDVDLVYSDELQQKQSDKYQFIAQVYKQSVPPHQRYGITVWGVSDAVTWINPNFGLRDWPLPFDKNYHKKKAYDGFLEGLRR
;
A
#
# COMPACT_ATOMS: atom_id res chain seq x y z
N MET A 1 18.28 -11.10 6.97
CA MET A 1 17.86 -10.55 8.29
C MET A 1 17.09 -11.59 9.09
N VAL A 2 15.92 -12.05 8.66
CA VAL A 2 15.07 -13.03 9.39
C VAL A 2 15.83 -14.29 9.79
N GLU A 3 16.45 -14.98 8.83
CA GLU A 3 17.27 -16.17 9.10
C GLU A 3 18.38 -15.93 10.13
N HIS A 4 18.99 -14.73 10.11
CA HIS A 4 20.02 -14.38 11.07
C HIS A 4 19.46 -14.30 12.49
N PHE A 5 18.27 -13.72 12.67
CA PHE A 5 17.60 -13.66 13.96
C PHE A 5 17.19 -15.05 14.43
N GLN A 6 16.59 -15.85 13.55
CA GLN A 6 16.20 -17.23 13.86
C GLN A 6 17.40 -18.10 14.29
N LYS A 7 18.53 -18.04 13.56
CA LYS A 7 19.77 -18.76 13.90
C LYS A 7 20.35 -18.36 15.26
N ARG A 8 20.06 -17.15 15.73
CA ARG A 8 20.51 -16.64 17.03
C ARG A 8 19.49 -16.84 18.15
N GLY A 9 18.38 -17.54 17.89
CA GLY A 9 17.30 -17.73 18.86
C GLY A 9 16.57 -16.43 19.24
N ILE A 10 16.70 -15.35 18.42
CA ILE A 10 15.99 -14.11 18.66
C ILE A 10 14.54 -14.28 18.19
N PRO A 11 13.55 -14.08 19.09
CA PRO A 11 12.16 -14.26 18.71
C PRO A 11 11.72 -13.24 17.67
N ILE A 12 11.13 -13.71 16.56
CA ILE A 12 10.52 -12.92 15.51
C ILE A 12 9.19 -13.58 15.14
N HIS A 13 8.09 -12.83 15.21
CA HIS A 13 6.73 -13.39 15.10
C HIS A 13 5.96 -12.89 13.88
N GLY A 14 6.52 -11.96 13.13
CA GLY A 14 5.89 -11.42 11.92
C GLY A 14 6.77 -10.41 11.21
N LEU A 15 6.37 -10.05 10.00
CA LEU A 15 7.05 -9.08 9.14
C LEU A 15 6.07 -8.01 8.70
N GLY A 16 6.49 -6.74 8.74
CA GLY A 16 5.74 -5.60 8.24
C GLY A 16 6.39 -5.00 7.01
N MET A 17 5.56 -4.53 6.09
CA MET A 17 5.94 -3.73 4.93
C MET A 17 5.09 -2.45 4.98
N GLN A 18 5.71 -1.27 5.08
CA GLN A 18 4.98 0.01 5.20
C GLN A 18 4.09 0.26 3.98
N MET A 19 4.64 0.25 2.79
CA MET A 19 3.94 0.40 1.51
C MET A 19 3.48 1.85 1.20
N HIS A 20 4.33 2.83 1.49
CA HIS A 20 4.18 4.20 0.98
C HIS A 20 4.71 4.25 -0.45
N ILE A 21 3.82 4.21 -1.44
CA ILE A 21 4.21 4.06 -2.85
C ILE A 21 3.53 5.07 -3.76
N GLY A 22 4.12 5.31 -4.94
CA GLY A 22 3.47 6.05 -6.03
C GLY A 22 2.65 5.14 -6.94
N VAL A 23 1.79 5.73 -7.75
CA VAL A 23 0.99 4.99 -8.76
C VAL A 23 1.86 4.30 -9.81
N SER A 24 3.07 4.81 -10.07
CA SER A 24 4.02 4.25 -11.05
C SER A 24 4.96 3.19 -10.44
N ALA A 25 4.85 2.88 -9.14
CA ALA A 25 5.70 1.89 -8.49
C ALA A 25 5.67 0.53 -9.22
N ASP A 26 6.84 -0.12 -9.34
CA ASP A 26 6.97 -1.37 -10.09
C ASP A 26 6.17 -2.53 -9.49
N ASN A 27 5.17 -3.00 -10.21
CA ASN A 27 4.32 -4.10 -9.81
C ASN A 27 5.08 -5.43 -9.66
N ALA A 28 6.08 -5.68 -10.51
CA ALA A 28 6.87 -6.91 -10.44
C ALA A 28 7.75 -6.95 -9.20
N GLY A 29 8.39 -5.82 -8.88
CA GLY A 29 9.17 -5.63 -7.65
C GLY A 29 8.33 -5.80 -6.39
N ILE A 30 7.14 -5.19 -6.35
CA ILE A 30 6.19 -5.34 -5.23
C ILE A 30 5.80 -6.82 -5.04
N ALA A 31 5.40 -7.49 -6.12
CA ALA A 31 5.03 -8.91 -6.07
C ALA A 31 6.21 -9.80 -5.65
N GLY A 32 7.41 -9.49 -6.13
CA GLY A 32 8.65 -10.16 -5.73
C GLY A 32 8.94 -10.02 -4.25
N GLY A 33 8.84 -8.80 -3.72
CA GLY A 33 9.04 -8.50 -2.31
C GLY A 33 8.04 -9.24 -1.41
N MET A 34 6.76 -9.27 -1.78
CA MET A 34 5.74 -10.00 -1.03
C MET A 34 6.01 -11.52 -1.00
N ARG A 35 6.41 -12.10 -2.13
CA ARG A 35 6.80 -13.53 -2.17
C ARG A 35 8.01 -13.82 -1.27
N GLN A 36 9.00 -12.93 -1.25
CA GLN A 36 10.15 -13.08 -0.36
C GLN A 36 9.77 -13.02 1.13
N LEU A 37 8.85 -12.12 1.50
CA LEU A 37 8.33 -12.08 2.87
C LEU A 37 7.55 -13.36 3.21
N ALA A 38 6.66 -13.80 2.34
CA ALA A 38 5.88 -15.02 2.53
C ALA A 38 6.77 -16.28 2.63
N ALA A 39 7.87 -16.34 1.88
CA ALA A 39 8.83 -17.47 1.91
C ALA A 39 9.51 -17.64 3.28
N THR A 40 9.44 -16.66 4.18
CA THR A 40 9.96 -16.79 5.55
C THR A 40 9.10 -17.67 6.46
N GLY A 41 7.87 -17.97 6.07
CA GLY A 41 6.89 -18.70 6.87
C GLY A 41 6.21 -17.87 7.97
N LEU A 42 6.62 -16.59 8.14
CA LEU A 42 6.08 -15.71 9.18
C LEU A 42 4.82 -14.97 8.71
N PRO A 43 3.93 -14.54 9.62
CA PRO A 43 2.85 -13.61 9.31
C PRO A 43 3.35 -12.34 8.62
N VAL A 44 2.64 -11.90 7.59
CA VAL A 44 2.97 -10.71 6.77
C VAL A 44 1.88 -9.66 6.90
N HIS A 45 2.28 -8.43 7.19
CA HIS A 45 1.41 -7.27 7.33
C HIS A 45 1.83 -6.18 6.34
N ILE A 46 0.89 -5.63 5.57
CA ILE A 46 1.06 -4.31 4.96
C ILE A 46 0.56 -3.31 6.00
N SER A 47 1.48 -2.54 6.59
CA SER A 47 1.19 -1.80 7.83
C SER A 47 0.75 -0.36 7.63
N GLU A 48 1.08 0.27 6.48
CA GLU A 48 0.96 1.71 6.30
C GLU A 48 0.67 2.09 4.84
N LEU A 49 -0.28 1.38 4.21
CA LEU A 49 -0.58 1.58 2.80
C LEU A 49 -1.13 2.99 2.52
N ASP A 50 -0.43 3.73 1.69
CA ASP A 50 -0.95 4.87 0.95
C ASP A 50 -0.34 4.91 -0.46
N ILE A 51 -1.07 5.48 -1.44
CA ILE A 51 -0.68 5.46 -2.86
C ILE A 51 -0.76 6.86 -3.46
N LEU A 52 0.42 7.46 -3.64
CA LEU A 52 0.58 8.82 -4.12
C LEU A 52 0.38 8.91 -5.64
N VAL A 53 -0.42 9.84 -6.09
CA VAL A 53 -0.57 10.14 -7.51
C VAL A 53 0.54 11.04 -8.06
N SER A 54 1.24 11.78 -7.20
CA SER A 54 2.39 12.60 -7.54
C SER A 54 3.67 11.81 -7.79
N ASP A 55 3.71 10.52 -7.42
CA ASP A 55 4.95 9.72 -7.43
C ASP A 55 6.11 10.39 -6.66
N TRP A 56 5.80 11.03 -5.53
CA TRP A 56 6.75 11.79 -4.70
C TRP A 56 7.37 13.03 -5.34
N LYS A 57 6.81 13.50 -6.45
CA LYS A 57 7.27 14.69 -7.16
C LYS A 57 6.51 15.92 -6.70
N LYS A 58 7.24 17.03 -6.53
CA LYS A 58 6.63 18.33 -6.27
C LYS A 58 6.10 18.90 -7.59
N ASP A 59 4.79 18.85 -7.75
CA ASP A 59 4.06 19.47 -8.84
C ASP A 59 2.91 20.29 -8.25
N VAL A 60 3.06 21.61 -8.24
CA VAL A 60 2.07 22.54 -7.68
C VAL A 60 0.81 22.62 -8.54
N ASP A 61 0.94 22.28 -9.82
CA ASP A 61 -0.15 22.30 -10.81
C ASP A 61 -0.82 20.93 -10.98
N LEU A 62 -0.39 19.93 -10.19
CA LEU A 62 -0.96 18.59 -10.22
C LEU A 62 -2.46 18.62 -10.01
N VAL A 63 -3.20 18.07 -10.97
CA VAL A 63 -4.65 17.93 -10.94
C VAL A 63 -5.01 16.47 -10.76
N TYR A 64 -5.86 16.16 -9.79
CA TYR A 64 -6.37 14.81 -9.57
C TYR A 64 -7.41 14.44 -10.63
N SER A 65 -6.91 14.25 -11.86
CA SER A 65 -7.71 13.93 -13.05
C SER A 65 -8.35 12.54 -12.97
N ASP A 66 -9.34 12.28 -13.79
CA ASP A 66 -9.98 10.98 -13.92
C ASP A 66 -9.00 9.85 -14.24
N GLU A 67 -7.98 10.15 -15.06
CA GLU A 67 -6.90 9.20 -15.39
C GLU A 67 -6.07 8.84 -14.16
N LEU A 68 -5.66 9.84 -13.35
CA LEU A 68 -4.91 9.59 -12.12
C LEU A 68 -5.74 8.86 -11.07
N GLN A 69 -7.04 9.18 -10.97
CA GLN A 69 -7.97 8.44 -10.11
C GLN A 69 -8.05 6.97 -10.51
N GLN A 70 -8.11 6.68 -11.81
CA GLN A 70 -8.15 5.31 -12.30
C GLN A 70 -6.82 4.58 -12.04
N LYS A 71 -5.68 5.19 -12.35
CA LYS A 71 -4.36 4.63 -12.03
C LYS A 71 -4.20 4.30 -10.54
N GLN A 72 -4.68 5.18 -9.68
CA GLN A 72 -4.65 4.95 -8.24
C GLN A 72 -5.56 3.79 -7.83
N SER A 73 -6.77 3.73 -8.37
CA SER A 73 -7.72 2.63 -8.17
C SER A 73 -7.11 1.27 -8.57
N ASP A 74 -6.53 1.21 -9.77
CA ASP A 74 -5.89 0.01 -10.30
C ASP A 74 -4.71 -0.43 -9.43
N LYS A 75 -3.94 0.52 -8.89
CA LYS A 75 -2.83 0.22 -7.98
C LYS A 75 -3.33 -0.32 -6.64
N TYR A 76 -4.36 0.26 -6.04
CA TYR A 76 -4.99 -0.27 -4.82
C TYR A 76 -5.54 -1.69 -5.03
N GLN A 77 -6.22 -1.92 -6.17
CA GLN A 77 -6.71 -3.25 -6.55
C GLN A 77 -5.56 -4.25 -6.66
N PHE A 78 -4.49 -3.87 -7.38
CA PHE A 78 -3.31 -4.71 -7.55
C PHE A 78 -2.68 -5.08 -6.20
N ILE A 79 -2.49 -4.11 -5.29
CA ILE A 79 -1.87 -4.38 -3.98
C ILE A 79 -2.69 -5.41 -3.18
N ALA A 80 -4.01 -5.26 -3.14
CA ALA A 80 -4.88 -6.21 -2.44
C ALA A 80 -4.82 -7.62 -3.07
N GLN A 81 -4.86 -7.70 -4.41
CA GLN A 81 -4.77 -8.97 -5.13
C GLN A 81 -3.43 -9.66 -4.94
N VAL A 82 -2.31 -8.94 -5.14
CA VAL A 82 -0.98 -9.54 -5.04
C VAL A 82 -0.66 -9.98 -3.61
N TYR A 83 -1.16 -9.27 -2.60
CA TYR A 83 -1.08 -9.70 -1.21
C TYR A 83 -1.78 -11.06 -1.01
N LYS A 84 -3.02 -11.19 -1.49
CA LYS A 84 -3.76 -12.46 -1.40
C LYS A 84 -3.13 -13.59 -2.22
N GLN A 85 -2.56 -13.29 -3.36
CA GLN A 85 -1.92 -14.29 -4.24
C GLN A 85 -0.56 -14.74 -3.73
N SER A 86 0.20 -13.82 -3.12
CA SER A 86 1.59 -14.09 -2.72
C SER A 86 1.70 -14.58 -1.27
N VAL A 87 0.78 -14.19 -0.40
CA VAL A 87 0.81 -14.54 1.03
C VAL A 87 -0.21 -15.63 1.32
N PRO A 88 0.21 -16.83 1.79
CA PRO A 88 -0.70 -17.91 2.16
C PRO A 88 -1.71 -17.46 3.24
N PRO A 89 -2.95 -17.98 3.24
CA PRO A 89 -3.99 -17.55 4.18
C PRO A 89 -3.58 -17.53 5.66
N HIS A 90 -2.82 -18.53 6.10
CA HIS A 90 -2.36 -18.65 7.49
C HIS A 90 -1.25 -17.65 7.86
N GLN A 91 -0.64 -16.97 6.86
CA GLN A 91 0.36 -15.93 7.07
C GLN A 91 -0.20 -14.51 6.88
N ARG A 92 -1.46 -14.35 6.44
CA ARG A 92 -2.07 -13.04 6.21
C ARG A 92 -2.44 -12.39 7.53
N TYR A 93 -1.61 -11.46 8.00
CA TYR A 93 -1.96 -10.64 9.17
C TYR A 93 -3.02 -9.58 8.80
N GLY A 94 -2.81 -8.86 7.70
CA GLY A 94 -3.75 -7.86 7.20
C GLY A 94 -3.11 -6.78 6.34
N ILE A 95 -3.96 -5.84 5.90
CA ILE A 95 -3.57 -4.60 5.23
C ILE A 95 -4.16 -3.44 6.03
N THR A 96 -3.30 -2.54 6.50
CA THR A 96 -3.69 -1.29 7.16
C THR A 96 -3.37 -0.12 6.24
N VAL A 97 -4.35 0.75 5.98
CA VAL A 97 -4.11 2.01 5.27
C VAL A 97 -3.59 3.06 6.24
N TRP A 98 -2.65 3.93 5.79
CA TRP A 98 -2.03 4.93 6.66
C TRP A 98 -2.86 6.21 6.72
N GLY A 99 -4.05 6.08 7.23
CA GLY A 99 -5.09 7.10 7.31
C GLY A 99 -6.33 6.70 6.51
N VAL A 100 -7.43 7.39 6.76
CA VAL A 100 -8.72 7.10 6.10
C VAL A 100 -8.97 8.07 4.95
N SER A 101 -8.75 9.37 5.18
CA SER A 101 -9.15 10.46 4.29
C SER A 101 -7.98 11.36 3.96
N ASP A 102 -7.97 11.90 2.76
CA ASP A 102 -7.00 12.89 2.27
C ASP A 102 -6.96 14.16 3.14
N ALA A 103 -7.97 14.41 3.98
CA ALA A 103 -7.98 15.53 4.93
C ALA A 103 -6.89 15.40 6.01
N VAL A 104 -6.48 14.17 6.33
CA VAL A 104 -5.55 13.87 7.43
C VAL A 104 -4.30 13.14 6.93
N THR A 105 -4.02 13.19 5.62
CA THR A 105 -2.79 12.59 5.08
C THR A 105 -1.54 13.26 5.66
N TRP A 106 -0.54 12.46 6.00
CA TRP A 106 0.75 12.95 6.46
C TRP A 106 1.65 13.49 5.32
N ILE A 107 1.33 13.13 4.07
CA ILE A 107 2.14 13.46 2.89
C ILE A 107 2.20 14.97 2.64
N ASN A 108 1.04 15.62 2.55
CA ASN A 108 0.97 17.03 2.18
C ASN A 108 1.69 17.95 3.19
N PRO A 109 1.47 17.84 4.51
CA PRO A 109 2.13 18.71 5.46
C PRO A 109 3.62 18.42 5.66
N ASN A 110 4.05 17.15 5.56
CA ASN A 110 5.44 16.81 5.85
C ASN A 110 6.40 16.99 4.66
N PHE A 111 5.90 16.80 3.43
CA PHE A 111 6.73 16.87 2.21
C PHE A 111 6.42 18.09 1.34
N GLY A 112 5.39 18.87 1.68
CA GLY A 112 4.94 19.98 0.86
C GLY A 112 4.49 19.53 -0.52
N LEU A 113 3.91 18.34 -0.60
CA LEU A 113 3.34 17.77 -1.82
C LEU A 113 1.86 18.13 -1.91
N ARG A 114 1.35 18.21 -3.14
CA ARG A 114 -0.07 18.21 -3.41
C ARG A 114 -0.46 16.81 -3.86
N ASP A 115 -1.15 16.07 -2.98
CA ASP A 115 -1.50 14.67 -3.25
C ASP A 115 -2.83 14.26 -2.59
N TRP A 116 -3.37 13.13 -3.05
CA TRP A 116 -4.61 12.52 -2.60
C TRP A 116 -4.40 11.00 -2.40
N PRO A 117 -3.56 10.56 -1.43
CA PRO A 117 -3.06 9.19 -1.39
C PRO A 117 -4.03 8.16 -0.81
N LEU A 118 -5.14 8.59 -0.16
CA LEU A 118 -5.99 7.72 0.64
C LEU A 118 -7.30 7.32 -0.06
N PRO A 119 -8.02 6.28 0.42
CA PRO A 119 -9.25 5.79 -0.20
C PRO A 119 -10.44 6.74 -0.17
N PHE A 120 -10.46 7.69 0.77
CA PHE A 120 -11.52 8.69 0.90
C PHE A 120 -10.99 10.09 0.63
N ASP A 121 -11.82 10.95 0.03
CA ASP A 121 -11.48 12.35 -0.20
C ASP A 121 -11.50 13.16 1.12
N LYS A 122 -11.16 14.46 1.02
CA LYS A 122 -11.14 15.38 2.19
C LYS A 122 -12.50 15.55 2.88
N ASN A 123 -13.59 15.20 2.23
CA ASN A 123 -14.96 15.27 2.75
C ASN A 123 -15.47 13.89 3.16
N TYR A 124 -14.60 12.89 3.22
CA TYR A 124 -14.89 11.49 3.55
C TYR A 124 -15.81 10.79 2.55
N HIS A 125 -15.90 11.27 1.29
CA HIS A 125 -16.55 10.54 0.23
C HIS A 125 -15.59 9.47 -0.34
N LYS A 126 -16.16 8.33 -0.72
CA LYS A 126 -15.41 7.25 -1.36
C LYS A 126 -14.82 7.72 -2.69
N LYS A 127 -13.55 7.40 -2.91
CA LYS A 127 -12.86 7.61 -4.19
C LYS A 127 -12.86 6.32 -5.01
N LYS A 128 -12.51 6.39 -6.30
CA LYS A 128 -12.26 5.18 -7.12
C LYS A 128 -11.24 4.24 -6.44
N ALA A 129 -10.28 4.79 -5.71
CA ALA A 129 -9.30 4.03 -4.91
C ALA A 129 -9.95 3.08 -3.89
N TYR A 130 -11.03 3.52 -3.22
CA TYR A 130 -11.81 2.67 -2.32
C TYR A 130 -12.41 1.47 -3.06
N ASP A 131 -13.03 1.71 -4.21
CA ASP A 131 -13.68 0.67 -4.98
C ASP A 131 -12.66 -0.34 -5.55
N GLY A 132 -11.52 0.15 -6.06
CA GLY A 132 -10.43 -0.69 -6.51
C GLY A 132 -9.87 -1.57 -5.38
N PHE A 133 -9.63 -0.98 -4.21
CA PHE A 133 -9.15 -1.73 -3.05
C PHE A 133 -10.13 -2.84 -2.63
N LEU A 134 -11.42 -2.49 -2.54
CA LEU A 134 -12.47 -3.45 -2.18
C LEU A 134 -12.57 -4.58 -3.21
N GLU A 135 -12.49 -4.27 -4.50
CA GLU A 135 -12.52 -5.27 -5.58
C GLU A 135 -11.31 -6.21 -5.50
N GLY A 136 -10.12 -5.67 -5.21
CA GLY A 136 -8.92 -6.48 -5.00
C GLY A 136 -9.01 -7.42 -3.80
N LEU A 137 -9.70 -7.01 -2.73
CA LEU A 137 -9.95 -7.85 -1.56
C LEU A 137 -10.99 -8.96 -1.82
N ARG A 138 -11.93 -8.76 -2.74
CA ARG A 138 -12.95 -9.76 -3.09
C ARG A 138 -12.42 -10.90 -3.96
N ARG A 139 -11.52 -10.59 -4.88
CA ARG A 139 -10.87 -11.57 -5.79
C ARG A 139 -9.72 -12.28 -5.09
#